data_b33f54a2a03a28959d78138300527019
#
_entry.id   b33f54a2a03a28959d78138300527019
#
_cell.length_a   1.000
_cell.length_b   1.000
_cell.length_c   1.000
_cell.angle_alpha   90.00
_cell.angle_beta   90.00
_cell.angle_gamma   90.00
#
_symmetry.space_group_name_H-M   'P 1'
#
loop_
_entity.id
_entity.type
_entity.pdbx_description
1 polymer ?
#
loop_
_entity_poly.entity_id
_entity_poly.type
_entity_poly.pdbx_seq_one_letter_code
_entity_poly.pdbx_strand_id
1 'polypeptide(L)'
;DLLQFATALILAVAANTGFSAFPVLAYNLAKDKFMPHMYMDRGDRLGYSNGILTLAAGSIVLLLIFQGSTERLIPLYSIGVFIPFALSQSGMVVKWRKETKNWLPKSIANIVGAFISFAIIAILFIYRLGDIWPFFIIMPVLIYAFYRVNTHYKNVAEQLRLEDGAQLHEFDGNTVIVLVGNVTKANVGALNYARSIGDYVVAMHVSMDENVEKEKEIQEEFKKHFPDVRLSIVHSSYRSLQNPILRYVDLVSKNATKHNYSTTVLVPQFVPNKRWQNILHNQTSLRLRIRLAWRENIIVATYSYHLKK
;
A
#
# COMPACT_ATOMS: atom_id res chain seq x y z
N ASP A 1 -30.80 -31.40 21.53
CA ASP A 1 -29.39 -31.65 21.15
C ASP A 1 -29.20 -31.91 19.65
N LEU A 2 -29.97 -32.87 19.02
CA LEU A 2 -29.84 -33.15 17.58
C LEU A 2 -30.24 -31.95 16.72
N LEU A 3 -31.34 -31.26 17.07
CA LEU A 3 -31.80 -30.05 16.38
C LEU A 3 -30.78 -28.90 16.46
N GLN A 4 -30.18 -28.69 17.64
CA GLN A 4 -29.17 -27.67 17.83
C GLN A 4 -27.90 -27.95 17.01
N PHE A 5 -27.48 -29.23 16.97
CA PHE A 5 -26.35 -29.65 16.14
C PHE A 5 -26.62 -29.45 14.65
N ALA A 6 -27.81 -29.88 14.18
CA ALA A 6 -28.21 -29.68 12.78
C ALA A 6 -28.27 -28.20 12.41
N THR A 7 -28.81 -27.33 13.28
CA THR A 7 -28.87 -25.90 13.08
C THR A 7 -27.47 -25.29 13.02
N ALA A 8 -26.56 -25.66 13.93
CA ALA A 8 -25.19 -25.21 13.93
C ALA A 8 -24.44 -25.61 12.64
N LEU A 9 -24.68 -26.84 12.16
CA LEU A 9 -24.10 -27.31 10.90
C LEU A 9 -24.57 -26.49 9.69
N ILE A 10 -25.89 -26.23 9.62
CA ILE A 10 -26.47 -25.40 8.55
C ILE A 10 -25.91 -23.99 8.57
N LEU A 11 -25.78 -23.38 9.76
CA LEU A 11 -25.19 -22.05 9.90
C LEU A 11 -23.71 -22.03 9.49
N ALA A 12 -22.94 -23.07 9.83
CA ALA A 12 -21.54 -23.19 9.41
C ALA A 12 -21.42 -23.30 7.87
N VAL A 13 -22.28 -24.08 7.22
CA VAL A 13 -22.32 -24.16 5.76
C VAL A 13 -22.73 -22.82 5.12
N ALA A 14 -23.72 -22.14 5.69
CA ALA A 14 -24.13 -20.81 5.24
C ALA A 14 -23.01 -19.79 5.35
N ALA A 15 -22.27 -19.79 6.46
CA ALA A 15 -21.12 -18.91 6.65
C ALA A 15 -20.01 -19.16 5.60
N ASN A 16 -19.76 -20.42 5.23
CA ASN A 16 -18.78 -20.77 4.20
C ASN A 16 -19.10 -20.15 2.84
N THR A 17 -20.38 -19.94 2.51
CA THR A 17 -20.81 -19.25 1.29
C THR A 17 -20.30 -17.81 1.26
N GLY A 18 -20.34 -17.09 2.39
CA GLY A 18 -19.78 -15.74 2.51
C GLY A 18 -18.27 -15.70 2.25
N PHE A 19 -17.53 -16.67 2.79
CA PHE A 19 -16.09 -16.80 2.58
C PHE A 19 -15.70 -17.19 1.15
N SER A 20 -16.62 -17.71 0.38
CA SER A 20 -16.40 -17.98 -1.05
C SER A 20 -16.80 -16.80 -1.93
N ALA A 21 -17.92 -16.14 -1.65
CA ALA A 21 -18.48 -15.08 -2.49
C ALA A 21 -17.80 -13.72 -2.29
N PHE A 22 -17.55 -13.31 -1.04
CA PHE A 22 -16.99 -12.00 -0.73
C PHE A 22 -15.59 -11.77 -1.35
N PRO A 23 -14.64 -12.72 -1.30
CA PRO A 23 -13.34 -12.53 -1.92
C PRO A 23 -13.40 -12.29 -3.43
N VAL A 24 -14.34 -12.96 -4.12
CA VAL A 24 -14.58 -12.75 -5.55
C VAL A 24 -15.17 -11.37 -5.82
N LEU A 25 -16.11 -10.92 -4.98
CA LEU A 25 -16.65 -9.57 -5.06
C LEU A 25 -15.54 -8.50 -4.83
N ALA A 26 -14.72 -8.69 -3.81
CA ALA A 26 -13.59 -7.81 -3.51
C ALA A 26 -12.58 -7.76 -4.67
N TYR A 27 -12.29 -8.90 -5.29
CA TYR A 27 -11.49 -8.97 -6.51
C TYR A 27 -12.08 -8.14 -7.66
N ASN A 28 -13.39 -8.28 -7.93
CA ASN A 28 -14.05 -7.53 -8.99
C ASN A 28 -14.00 -6.01 -8.71
N LEU A 29 -14.28 -5.59 -7.47
CA LEU A 29 -14.15 -4.19 -7.08
C LEU A 29 -12.71 -3.66 -7.22
N ALA A 30 -11.70 -4.47 -6.90
CA ALA A 30 -10.31 -4.10 -7.09
C ALA A 30 -9.94 -4.02 -8.58
N LYS A 31 -10.43 -4.94 -9.41
CA LYS A 31 -10.26 -4.91 -10.87
C LYS A 31 -10.85 -3.64 -11.48
N ASP A 32 -12.01 -3.20 -10.97
CA ASP A 32 -12.67 -1.96 -11.38
C ASP A 32 -12.09 -0.70 -10.68
N LYS A 33 -10.97 -0.86 -9.94
CA LYS A 33 -10.24 0.21 -9.23
C LYS A 33 -11.02 0.88 -8.08
N PHE A 34 -12.03 0.22 -7.51
CA PHE A 34 -12.74 0.68 -6.32
C PHE A 34 -12.14 0.18 -5.00
N MET A 35 -11.33 -0.88 -5.06
CA MET A 35 -10.60 -1.42 -3.91
C MET A 35 -9.10 -1.49 -4.19
N PRO A 36 -8.25 -1.56 -3.14
CA PRO A 36 -6.80 -1.72 -3.31
C PRO A 36 -6.43 -2.97 -4.12
N HIS A 37 -5.39 -2.87 -4.95
CA HIS A 37 -4.94 -3.96 -5.82
C HIS A 37 -4.58 -5.25 -5.06
N MET A 38 -4.21 -5.15 -3.77
CA MET A 38 -3.92 -6.32 -2.93
C MET A 38 -5.06 -7.37 -2.88
N TYR A 39 -6.30 -6.97 -3.19
CA TYR A 39 -7.43 -7.90 -3.28
C TYR A 39 -7.45 -8.70 -4.58
N MET A 40 -6.62 -8.34 -5.57
CA MET A 40 -6.46 -9.13 -6.81
C MET A 40 -5.38 -10.21 -6.65
N ASP A 41 -4.53 -10.11 -5.64
CA ASP A 41 -3.45 -11.05 -5.41
C ASP A 41 -4.01 -12.39 -4.92
N ARG A 42 -3.61 -13.46 -5.59
CA ARG A 42 -3.92 -14.83 -5.15
C ARG A 42 -2.80 -15.33 -4.26
N GLY A 43 -3.16 -15.88 -3.11
CA GLY A 43 -2.20 -16.57 -2.26
C GLY A 43 -1.71 -17.90 -2.87
N ASP A 44 -0.74 -18.54 -2.22
CA ASP A 44 -0.12 -19.79 -2.67
C ASP A 44 -1.13 -20.93 -2.96
N ARG A 45 -2.32 -20.88 -2.35
CA ARG A 45 -3.42 -21.82 -2.55
C ARG A 45 -4.46 -21.35 -3.58
N LEU A 46 -4.09 -20.38 -4.44
CA LEU A 46 -4.94 -19.79 -5.49
C LEU A 46 -6.21 -19.09 -4.98
N GLY A 47 -6.38 -18.93 -3.68
CA GLY A 47 -7.47 -18.17 -3.06
C GLY A 47 -7.14 -16.70 -2.88
N TYR A 48 -8.15 -15.84 -2.82
CA TYR A 48 -8.00 -14.41 -2.51
C TYR A 48 -7.91 -14.21 -0.99
N SER A 49 -6.75 -14.50 -0.42
CA SER A 49 -6.50 -14.52 1.04
C SER A 49 -6.85 -13.20 1.72
N ASN A 50 -6.56 -12.05 1.09
CA ASN A 50 -6.86 -10.74 1.64
C ASN A 50 -8.38 -10.51 1.78
N GLY A 51 -9.18 -10.99 0.82
CA GLY A 51 -10.64 -10.95 0.91
C GLY A 51 -11.17 -11.78 2.08
N ILE A 52 -10.66 -13.01 2.25
CA ILE A 52 -11.03 -13.89 3.36
C ILE A 52 -10.69 -13.24 4.71
N LEU A 53 -9.49 -12.71 4.87
CA LEU A 53 -9.05 -12.06 6.11
C LEU A 53 -9.88 -10.81 6.43
N THR A 54 -10.21 -10.01 5.41
CA THR A 54 -11.05 -8.80 5.58
C THR A 54 -12.46 -9.18 6.03
N LEU A 55 -13.06 -10.20 5.40
CA LEU A 55 -14.38 -10.70 5.81
C LEU A 55 -14.36 -11.22 7.25
N ALA A 56 -13.35 -12.02 7.61
CA ALA A 56 -13.19 -12.54 8.97
C ALA A 56 -13.05 -11.40 9.99
N ALA A 57 -12.17 -10.44 9.72
CA ALA A 57 -11.96 -9.29 10.59
C ALA A 57 -13.24 -8.45 10.74
N GLY A 58 -13.95 -8.15 9.65
CA GLY A 58 -15.22 -7.43 9.67
C GLY A 58 -16.30 -8.17 10.46
N SER A 59 -16.39 -9.49 10.28
CA SER A 59 -17.34 -10.32 11.04
C SER A 59 -17.05 -10.31 12.53
N ILE A 60 -15.79 -10.41 12.93
CA ILE A 60 -15.36 -10.35 14.35
C ILE A 60 -15.72 -8.99 14.94
N VAL A 61 -15.44 -7.89 14.23
CA VAL A 61 -15.79 -6.53 14.69
C VAL A 61 -17.30 -6.39 14.91
N LEU A 62 -18.13 -6.87 13.97
CA LEU A 62 -19.59 -6.85 14.13
C LEU A 62 -20.05 -7.69 15.31
N LEU A 63 -19.50 -8.89 15.50
CA LEU A 63 -19.82 -9.75 16.64
C LEU A 63 -19.49 -9.07 17.98
N LEU A 64 -18.36 -8.36 18.06
CA LEU A 64 -17.97 -7.63 19.26
C LEU A 64 -18.89 -6.44 19.52
N ILE A 65 -19.24 -5.64 18.50
CA ILE A 65 -20.13 -4.48 18.64
C ILE A 65 -21.52 -4.93 19.11
N PHE A 66 -22.06 -5.99 18.54
CA PHE A 66 -23.39 -6.48 18.86
C PHE A 66 -23.41 -7.56 19.97
N GLN A 67 -22.24 -7.82 20.61
CA GLN A 67 -22.10 -8.79 21.71
C GLN A 67 -22.64 -10.20 21.35
N GLY A 68 -22.55 -10.58 20.08
CA GLY A 68 -23.06 -11.87 19.59
C GLY A 68 -24.58 -11.99 19.54
N SER A 69 -25.33 -10.89 19.73
CA SER A 69 -26.79 -10.92 19.70
C SER A 69 -27.30 -11.08 18.27
N THR A 70 -27.79 -12.27 17.94
CA THR A 70 -28.42 -12.56 16.64
C THR A 70 -29.64 -11.70 16.39
N GLU A 71 -30.43 -11.41 17.42
CA GLU A 71 -31.63 -10.60 17.31
C GLU A 71 -31.32 -9.18 16.77
N ARG A 72 -30.20 -8.58 17.19
CA ARG A 72 -29.73 -7.27 16.71
C ARG A 72 -29.02 -7.34 15.36
N LEU A 73 -28.39 -8.47 15.04
CA LEU A 73 -27.67 -8.65 13.76
C LEU A 73 -28.60 -8.93 12.59
N ILE A 74 -29.75 -9.61 12.81
CA ILE A 74 -30.72 -9.93 11.75
C ILE A 74 -31.25 -8.69 11.03
N PRO A 75 -31.69 -7.60 11.70
CA PRO A 75 -32.11 -6.38 11.02
C PRO A 75 -31.02 -5.75 10.18
N LEU A 76 -29.78 -5.72 10.68
CA LEU A 76 -28.64 -5.20 9.96
C LEU A 76 -28.33 -6.02 8.70
N TYR A 77 -28.34 -7.35 8.81
CA TYR A 77 -28.24 -8.25 7.67
C TYR A 77 -29.34 -8.01 6.65
N SER A 78 -30.59 -7.92 7.11
CA SER A 78 -31.75 -7.74 6.24
C SER A 78 -31.67 -6.47 5.42
N ILE A 79 -31.31 -5.31 6.02
CA ILE A 79 -31.16 -4.06 5.27
C ILE A 79 -30.04 -4.16 4.22
N GLY A 80 -28.93 -4.85 4.56
CA GLY A 80 -27.82 -5.11 3.64
C GLY A 80 -28.21 -5.98 2.43
N VAL A 81 -29.21 -6.83 2.56
CA VAL A 81 -29.72 -7.70 1.49
C VAL A 81 -30.80 -7.01 0.66
N PHE A 82 -31.77 -6.35 1.31
CA PHE A 82 -32.92 -5.81 0.59
C PHE A 82 -32.62 -4.52 -0.18
N ILE A 83 -31.62 -3.71 0.22
CA ILE A 83 -31.19 -2.54 -0.55
C ILE A 83 -30.63 -2.94 -1.94
N PRO A 84 -29.66 -3.87 -2.07
CA PRO A 84 -29.22 -4.34 -3.38
C PRO A 84 -30.35 -4.96 -4.21
N PHE A 85 -31.29 -5.70 -3.58
CA PHE A 85 -32.44 -6.25 -4.29
C PHE A 85 -33.34 -5.14 -4.83
N ALA A 86 -33.69 -4.14 -4.01
CA ALA A 86 -34.49 -3.01 -4.45
C ALA A 86 -33.84 -2.26 -5.62
N LEU A 87 -32.52 -2.01 -5.54
CA LEU A 87 -31.76 -1.36 -6.61
C LEU A 87 -31.72 -2.21 -7.88
N SER A 88 -31.44 -3.51 -7.76
CA SER A 88 -31.37 -4.43 -8.90
C SER A 88 -32.71 -4.54 -9.61
N GLN A 89 -33.79 -4.77 -8.87
CA GLN A 89 -35.12 -4.87 -9.44
C GLN A 89 -35.55 -3.56 -10.11
N SER A 90 -35.34 -2.43 -9.45
CA SER A 90 -35.61 -1.10 -10.02
C SER A 90 -34.79 -0.84 -11.27
N GLY A 91 -33.51 -1.21 -11.27
CA GLY A 91 -32.62 -1.10 -12.42
C GLY A 91 -33.12 -1.94 -13.62
N MET A 92 -33.64 -3.15 -13.37
CA MET A 92 -34.22 -3.99 -14.41
C MET A 92 -35.50 -3.38 -15.00
N VAL A 93 -36.37 -2.76 -14.20
CA VAL A 93 -37.54 -2.03 -14.71
C VAL A 93 -37.11 -0.89 -15.64
N VAL A 94 -36.10 -0.11 -15.24
CA VAL A 94 -35.56 0.99 -16.07
C VAL A 94 -34.97 0.45 -17.39
N LYS A 95 -34.24 -0.67 -17.31
CA LYS A 95 -33.68 -1.34 -18.49
C LYS A 95 -34.78 -1.76 -19.47
N TRP A 96 -35.78 -2.51 -19.03
CA TRP A 96 -36.89 -2.95 -19.87
C TRP A 96 -37.65 -1.77 -20.51
N ARG A 97 -37.85 -0.68 -19.76
CA ARG A 97 -38.49 0.54 -20.26
C ARG A 97 -37.71 1.19 -21.41
N LYS A 98 -36.37 1.12 -21.37
CA LYS A 98 -35.52 1.70 -22.42
C LYS A 98 -35.41 0.80 -23.66
N GLU A 99 -35.37 -0.52 -23.48
CA GLU A 99 -35.04 -1.47 -24.53
C GLU A 99 -36.28 -2.03 -25.28
N THR A 100 -37.46 -1.93 -24.71
CA THR A 100 -38.65 -2.64 -25.25
C THR A 100 -39.91 -1.79 -25.24
N LYS A 101 -40.62 -1.69 -26.39
CA LYS A 101 -41.92 -1.01 -26.48
C LYS A 101 -42.97 -1.58 -25.52
N ASN A 102 -43.05 -2.92 -25.40
CA ASN A 102 -43.93 -3.64 -24.45
C ASN A 102 -43.16 -4.03 -23.19
N TRP A 103 -42.72 -3.08 -22.42
CA TRP A 103 -41.90 -3.27 -21.22
C TRP A 103 -42.68 -3.76 -20.00
N LEU A 104 -43.98 -3.38 -19.88
CA LEU A 104 -44.80 -3.69 -18.70
C LEU A 104 -44.88 -5.20 -18.39
N PRO A 105 -45.32 -6.09 -19.31
CA PRO A 105 -45.42 -7.51 -18.98
C PRO A 105 -44.05 -8.14 -18.64
N LYS A 106 -42.96 -7.63 -19.21
CA LYS A 106 -41.59 -8.10 -18.94
C LYS A 106 -41.05 -7.62 -17.58
N SER A 107 -41.56 -6.53 -17.06
CA SER A 107 -41.10 -5.90 -15.84
C SER A 107 -41.99 -6.17 -14.61
N ILE A 108 -43.16 -6.84 -14.76
CA ILE A 108 -44.10 -7.10 -13.64
C ILE A 108 -43.39 -7.78 -12.46
N ALA A 109 -42.62 -8.85 -12.71
CA ALA A 109 -41.89 -9.56 -11.66
C ALA A 109 -40.90 -8.65 -10.95
N ASN A 110 -40.20 -7.80 -11.70
CA ASN A 110 -39.22 -6.85 -11.14
C ASN A 110 -39.90 -5.70 -10.37
N ILE A 111 -41.07 -5.23 -10.82
CA ILE A 111 -41.87 -4.22 -10.10
C ILE A 111 -42.36 -4.79 -8.77
N VAL A 112 -42.91 -6.00 -8.77
CA VAL A 112 -43.37 -6.66 -7.54
C VAL A 112 -42.17 -6.90 -6.59
N GLY A 113 -41.04 -7.40 -7.11
CA GLY A 113 -39.83 -7.60 -6.31
C GLY A 113 -39.26 -6.31 -5.71
N ALA A 114 -39.26 -5.24 -6.50
CA ALA A 114 -38.85 -3.92 -6.00
C ALA A 114 -39.80 -3.40 -4.91
N PHE A 115 -41.13 -3.53 -5.13
CA PHE A 115 -42.12 -3.11 -4.14
C PHE A 115 -41.97 -3.86 -2.82
N ILE A 116 -41.83 -5.19 -2.85
CA ILE A 116 -41.64 -6.01 -1.66
C ILE A 116 -40.34 -5.59 -0.94
N SER A 117 -39.26 -5.42 -1.69
CA SER A 117 -37.98 -5.02 -1.10
C SER A 117 -38.06 -3.63 -0.43
N PHE A 118 -38.71 -2.65 -1.06
CA PHE A 118 -38.92 -1.32 -0.47
C PHE A 118 -39.84 -1.38 0.76
N ALA A 119 -40.91 -2.22 0.73
CA ALA A 119 -41.80 -2.42 1.88
C ALA A 119 -41.03 -2.98 3.10
N ILE A 120 -40.16 -3.99 2.88
CA ILE A 120 -39.34 -4.55 3.96
C ILE A 120 -38.36 -3.50 4.50
N ILE A 121 -37.68 -2.73 3.63
CA ILE A 121 -36.80 -1.65 4.03
C ILE A 121 -37.55 -0.61 4.88
N ALA A 122 -38.76 -0.24 4.48
CA ALA A 122 -39.60 0.71 5.22
C ALA A 122 -39.98 0.15 6.61
N ILE A 123 -40.38 -1.13 6.69
CA ILE A 123 -40.67 -1.80 7.97
C ILE A 123 -39.45 -1.80 8.89
N LEU A 124 -38.27 -2.16 8.37
CA LEU A 124 -37.03 -2.13 9.15
C LEU A 124 -36.70 -0.71 9.64
N PHE A 125 -36.91 0.29 8.80
CA PHE A 125 -36.65 1.68 9.14
C PHE A 125 -37.59 2.19 10.25
N ILE A 126 -38.88 1.80 10.21
CA ILE A 126 -39.88 2.24 11.20
C ILE A 126 -39.70 1.54 12.54
N TYR A 127 -39.48 0.22 12.53
CA TYR A 127 -39.57 -0.61 13.73
C TYR A 127 -38.21 -1.00 14.32
N ARG A 128 -37.09 -0.94 13.54
CA ARG A 128 -35.78 -1.44 13.93
C ARG A 128 -34.65 -0.43 13.69
N LEU A 129 -34.96 0.85 13.66
CA LEU A 129 -33.97 1.92 13.42
C LEU A 129 -32.79 1.85 14.40
N GLY A 130 -33.06 1.52 15.68
CA GLY A 130 -32.03 1.36 16.70
C GLY A 130 -31.03 0.22 16.46
N ASP A 131 -31.38 -0.79 15.66
CA ASP A 131 -30.53 -1.92 15.32
C ASP A 131 -29.79 -1.70 13.98
N ILE A 132 -30.37 -0.93 13.07
CA ILE A 132 -29.83 -0.71 11.71
C ILE A 132 -28.98 0.57 11.59
N TRP A 133 -28.87 1.41 12.63
CA TRP A 133 -28.11 2.66 12.57
C TRP A 133 -26.64 2.49 12.11
N PRO A 134 -25.91 1.37 12.43
CA PRO A 134 -24.53 1.23 11.99
C PRO A 134 -24.42 1.18 10.45
N PHE A 135 -25.44 0.69 9.76
CA PHE A 135 -25.50 0.68 8.31
C PHE A 135 -25.37 2.10 7.73
N PHE A 136 -26.05 3.09 8.34
CA PHE A 136 -26.02 4.48 7.87
C PHE A 136 -24.68 5.20 8.13
N ILE A 137 -23.82 4.64 8.97
CA ILE A 137 -22.43 5.12 9.13
C ILE A 137 -21.49 4.34 8.23
N ILE A 138 -21.56 3.01 8.24
CA ILE A 138 -20.62 2.13 7.52
C ILE A 138 -20.74 2.33 6.02
N MET A 139 -21.96 2.39 5.47
CA MET A 139 -22.16 2.49 4.02
C MET A 139 -21.63 3.78 3.41
N PRO A 140 -21.92 4.98 3.93
CA PRO A 140 -21.31 6.21 3.41
C PRO A 140 -19.77 6.22 3.53
N VAL A 141 -19.22 5.69 4.63
CA VAL A 141 -17.77 5.57 4.81
C VAL A 141 -17.16 4.66 3.74
N LEU A 142 -17.77 3.48 3.48
CA LEU A 142 -17.31 2.57 2.44
C LEU A 142 -17.42 3.19 1.03
N ILE A 143 -18.56 3.82 0.72
CA ILE A 143 -18.75 4.48 -0.58
C ILE A 143 -17.71 5.59 -0.77
N TYR A 144 -17.47 6.41 0.26
CA TYR A 144 -16.44 7.44 0.23
C TYR A 144 -15.03 6.84 0.03
N ALA A 145 -14.71 5.76 0.75
CA ALA A 145 -13.45 5.06 0.59
C ALA A 145 -13.26 4.52 -0.84
N PHE A 146 -14.30 3.87 -1.40
CA PHE A 146 -14.26 3.37 -2.77
C PHE A 146 -14.09 4.50 -3.79
N TYR A 147 -14.81 5.59 -3.62
CA TYR A 147 -14.67 6.77 -4.49
C TYR A 147 -13.25 7.36 -4.41
N ARG A 148 -12.69 7.50 -3.21
CA ARG A 148 -11.32 8.00 -3.02
C ARG A 148 -10.27 7.09 -3.66
N VAL A 149 -10.42 5.78 -3.48
CA VAL A 149 -9.52 4.79 -4.10
C VAL A 149 -9.62 4.86 -5.64
N ASN A 150 -10.83 4.91 -6.19
CA ASN A 150 -11.04 4.99 -7.64
C ASN A 150 -10.45 6.28 -8.23
N THR A 151 -10.69 7.43 -7.58
CA THR A 151 -10.12 8.72 -8.00
C THR A 151 -8.60 8.70 -7.94
N HIS A 152 -8.02 8.13 -6.87
CA HIS A 152 -6.57 8.00 -6.75
C HIS A 152 -5.97 7.18 -7.91
N TYR A 153 -6.53 6.01 -8.21
CA TYR A 153 -6.03 5.18 -9.30
C TYR A 153 -6.21 5.83 -10.68
N LYS A 154 -7.27 6.60 -10.91
CA LYS A 154 -7.45 7.37 -12.13
C LYS A 154 -6.38 8.45 -12.27
N ASN A 155 -6.17 9.23 -11.22
CA ASN A 155 -5.16 10.29 -11.22
C ASN A 155 -3.74 9.73 -11.42
N VAL A 156 -3.42 8.60 -10.78
CA VAL A 156 -2.13 7.91 -10.99
C VAL A 156 -2.00 7.45 -12.44
N ALA A 157 -3.06 6.86 -13.01
CA ALA A 157 -3.03 6.40 -14.39
C ALA A 157 -2.86 7.56 -15.39
N GLU A 158 -3.49 8.72 -15.14
CA GLU A 158 -3.31 9.93 -15.95
C GLU A 158 -1.89 10.49 -15.84
N GLN A 159 -1.34 10.58 -14.64
CA GLN A 159 0.03 11.07 -14.42
C GLN A 159 1.11 10.15 -14.98
N LEU A 160 0.85 8.84 -15.04
CA LEU A 160 1.77 7.85 -15.61
C LEU A 160 1.55 7.60 -17.11
N ARG A 161 0.54 8.23 -17.70
CA ARG A 161 0.29 8.09 -19.14
C ARG A 161 1.41 8.74 -19.92
N LEU A 162 2.03 7.95 -20.80
CA LEU A 162 3.03 8.47 -21.72
C LEU A 162 2.34 9.42 -22.71
N GLU A 163 2.85 10.63 -22.82
CA GLU A 163 2.38 11.61 -23.81
C GLU A 163 2.98 11.28 -25.18
N ASP A 164 2.22 11.57 -26.25
CA ASP A 164 2.72 11.40 -27.60
C ASP A 164 3.90 12.34 -27.84
N GLY A 165 5.07 11.75 -28.17
CA GLY A 165 6.32 12.52 -28.38
C GLY A 165 7.23 12.60 -27.14
N ALA A 166 6.95 11.86 -26.08
CA ALA A 166 7.87 11.75 -24.95
C ALA A 166 9.24 11.22 -25.42
N GLN A 167 10.29 12.00 -25.18
CA GLN A 167 11.67 11.64 -25.52
C GLN A 167 12.44 11.25 -24.27
N LEU A 168 13.42 10.35 -24.47
CA LEU A 168 14.38 10.04 -23.41
C LEU A 168 15.24 11.28 -23.15
N HIS A 169 15.41 11.63 -21.87
CA HIS A 169 16.35 12.67 -21.47
C HIS A 169 17.74 12.06 -21.34
N GLU A 170 18.68 12.55 -22.12
CA GLU A 170 20.09 12.14 -22.05
C GLU A 170 20.80 13.02 -21.02
N PHE A 171 21.38 12.38 -20.01
CA PHE A 171 22.25 13.03 -19.04
C PHE A 171 23.70 12.98 -19.52
N ASP A 172 24.46 14.06 -19.31
CA ASP A 172 25.87 14.13 -19.65
C ASP A 172 26.75 13.30 -18.69
N GLY A 173 26.21 12.94 -17.53
CA GLY A 173 26.88 12.09 -16.56
C GLY A 173 26.03 11.76 -15.32
N ASN A 174 26.64 11.02 -14.40
CA ASN A 174 26.00 10.58 -13.16
C ASN A 174 26.86 10.89 -11.95
N THR A 175 26.34 11.65 -11.01
CA THR A 175 26.97 11.91 -9.71
C THR A 175 26.49 10.86 -8.71
N VAL A 176 27.40 10.05 -8.16
CA VAL A 176 27.08 8.99 -7.21
C VAL A 176 27.55 9.35 -5.81
N ILE A 177 26.60 9.42 -4.86
CA ILE A 177 26.85 9.65 -3.43
C ILE A 177 26.78 8.30 -2.72
N VAL A 178 27.89 7.83 -2.17
CA VAL A 178 27.96 6.58 -1.39
C VAL A 178 27.90 6.92 0.10
N LEU A 179 26.88 6.40 0.80
CA LEU A 179 26.74 6.64 2.23
C LEU A 179 27.67 5.71 3.02
N VAL A 180 28.52 6.27 3.86
CA VAL A 180 29.51 5.55 4.67
C VAL A 180 29.22 5.80 6.14
N GLY A 181 28.77 4.77 6.86
CA GLY A 181 28.62 4.84 8.31
C GLY A 181 29.95 4.57 9.03
N ASN A 182 30.55 3.43 8.75
CA ASN A 182 31.90 3.02 9.18
C ASN A 182 32.63 2.41 7.99
N VAL A 183 33.97 2.36 8.03
CA VAL A 183 34.77 1.70 6.98
C VAL A 183 34.61 0.18 7.12
N THR A 184 33.97 -0.45 6.13
CA THR A 184 33.64 -1.88 6.17
C THR A 184 33.82 -2.53 4.80
N LYS A 185 33.84 -3.87 4.77
CA LYS A 185 33.89 -4.62 3.50
C LYS A 185 32.72 -4.32 2.56
N ALA A 186 31.57 -3.93 3.10
CA ALA A 186 30.41 -3.51 2.28
C ALA A 186 30.70 -2.24 1.48
N ASN A 187 31.52 -1.33 2.02
CA ASN A 187 31.90 -0.09 1.31
C ASN A 187 32.82 -0.37 0.12
N VAL A 188 33.69 -1.39 0.18
CA VAL A 188 34.55 -1.74 -0.96
C VAL A 188 33.71 -2.07 -2.21
N GLY A 189 32.74 -2.97 -2.05
CA GLY A 189 31.87 -3.35 -3.15
C GLY A 189 30.96 -2.22 -3.61
N ALA A 190 30.43 -1.43 -2.67
CA ALA A 190 29.61 -0.27 -2.99
C ALA A 190 30.38 0.81 -3.76
N LEU A 191 31.62 1.12 -3.36
CA LEU A 191 32.47 2.08 -4.04
C LEU A 191 32.93 1.59 -5.41
N ASN A 192 33.26 0.30 -5.55
CA ASN A 192 33.57 -0.30 -6.85
C ASN A 192 32.38 -0.17 -7.81
N TYR A 193 31.18 -0.49 -7.33
CA TYR A 193 29.97 -0.31 -8.12
C TYR A 193 29.71 1.17 -8.45
N ALA A 194 29.86 2.06 -7.48
CA ALA A 194 29.71 3.50 -7.70
C ALA A 194 30.63 4.02 -8.80
N ARG A 195 31.89 3.57 -8.83
CA ARG A 195 32.84 3.92 -9.89
C ARG A 195 32.48 3.37 -11.27
N SER A 196 31.76 2.27 -11.33
CA SER A 196 31.34 1.69 -12.62
C SER A 196 30.15 2.41 -13.26
N ILE A 197 29.38 3.16 -12.47
CA ILE A 197 28.15 3.83 -12.94
C ILE A 197 28.21 5.35 -12.85
N GLY A 198 29.20 5.92 -12.15
CA GLY A 198 29.29 7.35 -11.88
C GLY A 198 30.53 7.98 -12.46
N ASP A 199 30.34 9.14 -13.11
CA ASP A 199 31.42 10.00 -13.59
C ASP A 199 32.05 10.78 -12.44
N TYR A 200 31.23 11.12 -11.44
CA TYR A 200 31.69 11.76 -10.21
C TYR A 200 31.18 10.98 -8.99
N VAL A 201 32.13 10.42 -8.21
CA VAL A 201 31.83 9.61 -7.02
C VAL A 201 32.30 10.32 -5.77
N VAL A 202 31.41 10.48 -4.80
CA VAL A 202 31.70 11.05 -3.49
C VAL A 202 31.19 10.12 -2.38
N ALA A 203 32.05 9.80 -1.43
CA ALA A 203 31.66 9.13 -0.20
C ALA A 203 31.19 10.18 0.81
N MET A 204 30.09 9.92 1.50
CA MET A 204 29.52 10.81 2.50
C MET A 204 29.45 10.12 3.86
N HIS A 205 30.03 10.75 4.88
CA HIS A 205 29.94 10.34 6.28
C HIS A 205 29.23 11.42 7.11
N VAL A 206 28.38 11.02 8.05
CA VAL A 206 27.79 11.94 9.04
C VAL A 206 28.50 11.77 10.37
N SER A 207 29.21 12.82 10.78
CA SER A 207 29.87 12.92 12.07
C SER A 207 28.93 13.57 13.10
N MET A 208 28.96 13.07 14.35
CA MET A 208 28.26 13.68 15.48
C MET A 208 29.28 14.49 16.30
N ASP A 209 28.94 15.72 16.65
CA ASP A 209 29.84 16.71 17.28
C ASP A 209 30.54 16.19 18.58
N GLU A 210 30.04 15.12 19.16
CA GLU A 210 30.60 14.58 20.41
C GLU A 210 31.83 13.66 20.22
N ASN A 211 32.28 13.37 18.99
CA ASN A 211 33.34 12.37 18.70
C ASN A 211 34.35 12.78 17.63
N VAL A 212 35.03 13.88 17.86
CA VAL A 212 36.08 14.41 16.93
C VAL A 212 37.22 13.39 16.71
N GLU A 213 37.59 12.62 17.73
CA GLU A 213 38.62 11.59 17.60
C GLU A 213 38.18 10.45 16.66
N LYS A 214 36.95 10.00 16.79
CA LYS A 214 36.39 8.97 15.93
C LYS A 214 36.22 9.44 14.48
N GLU A 215 35.97 10.71 14.27
CA GLU A 215 35.91 11.29 12.93
C GLU A 215 37.26 11.23 12.24
N LYS A 216 38.35 11.64 12.94
CA LYS A 216 39.71 11.55 12.42
C LYS A 216 40.10 10.10 12.11
N GLU A 217 39.76 9.17 13.00
CA GLU A 217 40.00 7.75 12.80
C GLU A 217 39.34 7.24 11.53
N ILE A 218 38.04 7.55 11.33
CA ILE A 218 37.29 7.16 10.12
C ILE A 218 37.90 7.82 8.87
N GLN A 219 38.34 9.10 8.95
CA GLN A 219 38.92 9.79 7.84
C GLN A 219 40.28 9.18 7.43
N GLU A 220 41.11 8.86 8.40
CA GLU A 220 42.41 8.22 8.18
C GLU A 220 42.27 6.81 7.62
N GLU A 221 41.38 6.02 8.22
CA GLU A 221 41.07 4.67 7.76
C GLU A 221 40.46 4.67 6.35
N PHE A 222 39.54 5.58 6.07
CA PHE A 222 38.95 5.74 4.74
C PHE A 222 40.02 6.13 3.70
N LYS A 223 40.85 7.11 3.99
CA LYS A 223 41.92 7.56 3.10
C LYS A 223 42.96 6.48 2.85
N LYS A 224 43.26 5.67 3.84
CA LYS A 224 44.17 4.51 3.70
C LYS A 224 43.65 3.47 2.72
N HIS A 225 42.35 3.19 2.74
CA HIS A 225 41.75 2.16 1.92
C HIS A 225 41.20 2.66 0.57
N PHE A 226 40.83 3.94 0.49
CA PHE A 226 40.18 4.53 -0.68
C PHE A 226 40.80 5.92 -1.02
N PRO A 227 42.10 6.01 -1.33
CA PRO A 227 42.80 7.28 -1.52
C PRO A 227 42.21 8.12 -2.67
N ASP A 228 41.65 7.46 -3.69
CA ASP A 228 41.11 8.11 -4.91
C ASP A 228 39.64 8.51 -4.80
N VAL A 229 39.02 8.30 -3.65
CA VAL A 229 37.60 8.67 -3.45
C VAL A 229 37.52 9.80 -2.44
N ARG A 230 36.85 10.90 -2.84
CA ARG A 230 36.63 12.02 -1.95
C ARG A 230 35.64 11.63 -0.84
N LEU A 231 36.06 11.77 0.42
CA LEU A 231 35.17 11.66 1.58
C LEU A 231 34.65 13.05 1.96
N SER A 232 33.36 13.23 2.00
CA SER A 232 32.67 14.41 2.50
C SER A 232 32.10 14.12 3.88
N ILE A 233 32.54 14.85 4.90
CA ILE A 233 32.07 14.73 6.26
C ILE A 233 31.06 15.84 6.53
N VAL A 234 29.90 15.47 7.04
CA VAL A 234 28.81 16.40 7.38
C VAL A 234 28.50 16.28 8.86
N HIS A 235 28.59 17.39 9.58
CA HIS A 235 28.35 17.42 11.02
C HIS A 235 26.87 17.47 11.35
N SER A 236 26.48 16.82 12.43
CA SER A 236 25.11 16.78 12.97
C SER A 236 25.09 17.13 14.45
N SER A 237 24.56 18.30 14.76
CA SER A 237 24.42 18.83 16.15
C SER A 237 23.34 18.10 16.98
N TYR A 238 22.43 17.35 16.34
CA TYR A 238 21.24 16.78 16.99
C TYR A 238 21.16 15.25 16.95
N ARG A 239 22.24 14.50 16.92
CA ARG A 239 22.24 13.03 16.81
C ARG A 239 21.30 12.47 15.71
N SER A 240 20.90 13.31 14.76
CA SER A 240 20.04 12.93 13.63
C SER A 240 20.91 12.62 12.42
N LEU A 241 20.94 11.36 12.00
CA LEU A 241 21.64 10.95 10.77
C LEU A 241 20.90 11.38 9.50
N GLN A 242 19.59 11.43 9.53
CA GLN A 242 18.79 11.57 8.30
C GLN A 242 18.79 13.00 7.73
N ASN A 243 18.58 14.00 8.55
CA ASN A 243 18.46 15.39 8.08
C ASN A 243 19.75 15.93 7.43
N PRO A 244 20.96 15.70 7.98
CA PRO A 244 22.21 16.08 7.32
C PRO A 244 22.40 15.40 5.97
N ILE A 245 22.07 14.08 5.89
CA ILE A 245 22.15 13.34 4.64
C ILE A 245 21.22 13.94 3.58
N LEU A 246 19.98 14.19 3.92
CA LEU A 246 19.01 14.77 2.98
C LEU A 246 19.45 16.15 2.48
N ARG A 247 19.92 17.02 3.39
CA ARG A 247 20.41 18.35 3.01
C ARG A 247 21.60 18.27 2.07
N TYR A 248 22.55 17.41 2.37
CA TYR A 248 23.73 17.23 1.52
C TYR A 248 23.35 16.69 0.14
N VAL A 249 22.51 15.67 0.10
CA VAL A 249 22.01 15.09 -1.14
C VAL A 249 21.26 16.13 -1.97
N ASP A 250 20.38 16.94 -1.35
CA ASP A 250 19.65 18.02 -2.03
C ASP A 250 20.63 19.05 -2.63
N LEU A 251 21.73 19.36 -1.93
CA LEU A 251 22.75 20.32 -2.38
C LEU A 251 23.55 19.78 -3.56
N VAL A 252 23.99 18.53 -3.48
CA VAL A 252 24.70 17.85 -4.57
C VAL A 252 23.81 17.67 -5.78
N SER A 253 22.54 17.25 -5.59
CA SER A 253 21.58 17.08 -6.67
C SER A 253 21.32 18.40 -7.42
N LYS A 254 21.12 19.50 -6.70
CA LYS A 254 20.98 20.83 -7.32
C LYS A 254 22.19 21.22 -8.16
N ASN A 255 23.39 20.89 -7.71
CA ASN A 255 24.60 21.17 -8.47
C ASN A 255 24.73 20.23 -9.69
N ALA A 256 24.43 18.95 -9.53
CA ALA A 256 24.43 17.97 -10.61
C ALA A 256 23.44 18.37 -11.72
N THR A 257 22.23 18.77 -11.37
CA THR A 257 21.21 19.22 -12.33
C THR A 257 21.67 20.44 -13.16
N LYS A 258 22.44 21.36 -12.59
CA LYS A 258 23.00 22.50 -13.34
C LYS A 258 23.97 22.07 -14.45
N HIS A 259 24.58 20.92 -14.30
CA HIS A 259 25.53 20.35 -15.27
C HIS A 259 24.88 19.21 -16.09
N ASN A 260 23.57 19.10 -16.09
CA ASN A 260 22.83 18.03 -16.74
C ASN A 260 23.26 16.60 -16.28
N TYR A 261 23.65 16.46 -15.01
CA TYR A 261 24.02 15.18 -14.41
C TYR A 261 22.86 14.60 -13.62
N SER A 262 22.67 13.29 -13.71
CA SER A 262 21.81 12.53 -12.79
C SER A 262 22.43 12.42 -11.41
N THR A 263 21.64 12.19 -10.37
CA THR A 263 22.14 11.99 -9.01
C THR A 263 21.69 10.64 -8.47
N THR A 264 22.65 9.78 -8.14
CA THR A 264 22.41 8.47 -7.54
C THR A 264 22.91 8.44 -6.10
N VAL A 265 22.06 8.10 -5.15
CA VAL A 265 22.45 7.84 -3.76
C VAL A 265 22.54 6.34 -3.53
N LEU A 266 23.75 5.85 -3.28
CA LEU A 266 24.02 4.44 -3.03
C LEU A 266 24.09 4.20 -1.52
N VAL A 267 23.18 3.33 -1.05
CA VAL A 267 23.07 2.97 0.37
C VAL A 267 23.63 1.57 0.57
N PRO A 268 24.85 1.40 1.10
CA PRO A 268 25.37 0.09 1.48
C PRO A 268 24.57 -0.48 2.65
N GLN A 269 24.24 -1.76 2.57
CA GLN A 269 23.62 -2.52 3.67
C GLN A 269 24.22 -3.92 3.71
N PHE A 270 24.22 -4.55 4.87
CA PHE A 270 24.54 -5.96 4.97
C PHE A 270 23.29 -6.81 5.10
N VAL A 271 23.34 -8.02 4.56
CA VAL A 271 22.25 -8.99 4.63
C VAL A 271 22.67 -10.11 5.56
N PRO A 272 21.99 -10.28 6.70
CA PRO A 272 22.29 -11.37 7.63
C PRO A 272 21.82 -12.72 7.09
N ASN A 273 22.40 -13.82 7.58
CA ASN A 273 22.11 -15.18 7.10
C ASN A 273 20.66 -15.62 7.36
N LYS A 274 20.03 -15.14 8.43
CA LYS A 274 18.65 -15.51 8.79
C LYS A 274 17.71 -14.31 8.61
N ARG A 275 16.59 -14.50 7.96
CA ARG A 275 15.61 -13.44 7.64
C ARG A 275 15.13 -12.66 8.87
N TRP A 276 14.90 -13.33 10.00
CA TRP A 276 14.45 -12.68 11.23
C TRP A 276 15.47 -11.69 11.81
N GLN A 277 16.78 -11.93 11.59
CA GLN A 277 17.86 -11.04 12.06
C GLN A 277 17.81 -9.68 11.36
N ASN A 278 17.19 -9.59 10.18
CA ASN A 278 17.04 -8.33 9.48
C ASN A 278 16.12 -7.32 10.23
N ILE A 279 15.25 -7.81 11.12
CA ILE A 279 14.43 -6.95 12.00
C ILE A 279 15.31 -6.21 13.02
N LEU A 280 16.41 -6.81 13.46
CA LEU A 280 17.35 -6.22 14.42
C LEU A 280 18.27 -5.17 13.77
N HIS A 281 18.43 -5.23 12.45
CA HIS A 281 19.38 -4.42 11.71
C HIS A 281 18.70 -3.66 10.55
N ASN A 282 19.42 -2.73 9.94
CA ASN A 282 19.00 -2.01 8.71
C ASN A 282 17.76 -1.10 8.82
N GLN A 283 17.21 -0.85 10.01
CA GLN A 283 16.04 0.03 10.18
C GLN A 283 16.34 1.48 9.73
N THR A 284 17.54 1.97 10.01
CA THR A 284 17.98 3.31 9.58
C THR A 284 18.10 3.39 8.07
N SER A 285 18.67 2.36 7.42
CA SER A 285 18.77 2.26 5.97
C SER A 285 17.40 2.25 5.29
N LEU A 286 16.44 1.50 5.82
CA LEU A 286 15.07 1.46 5.31
C LEU A 286 14.38 2.83 5.39
N ARG A 287 14.43 3.49 6.55
CA ARG A 287 13.83 4.81 6.75
C ARG A 287 14.47 5.86 5.85
N LEU A 288 15.78 5.81 5.68
CA LEU A 288 16.51 6.74 4.83
C LEU A 288 16.13 6.55 3.35
N ARG A 289 16.06 5.31 2.86
CA ARG A 289 15.61 5.01 1.49
C ARG A 289 14.20 5.54 1.21
N ILE A 290 13.28 5.32 2.14
CA ILE A 290 11.92 5.85 2.02
C ILE A 290 11.96 7.38 1.89
N ARG A 291 12.69 8.08 2.75
CA ARG A 291 12.78 9.55 2.72
C ARG A 291 13.48 10.08 1.46
N LEU A 292 14.50 9.40 0.97
CA LEU A 292 15.18 9.75 -0.27
C LEU A 292 14.29 9.53 -1.49
N ALA A 293 13.48 8.46 -1.51
CA ALA A 293 12.55 8.18 -2.59
C ALA A 293 11.43 9.24 -2.75
N TRP A 294 11.18 10.07 -1.74
CA TRP A 294 10.27 11.22 -1.83
C TRP A 294 10.91 12.48 -2.43
N ARG A 295 12.20 12.41 -2.79
CA ARG A 295 12.91 13.52 -3.41
C ARG A 295 12.87 13.39 -4.94
N GLU A 296 12.58 14.50 -5.59
CA GLU A 296 12.61 14.57 -7.05
C GLU A 296 14.06 14.51 -7.57
N ASN A 297 14.24 13.92 -8.74
CA ASN A 297 15.53 13.84 -9.45
C ASN A 297 16.66 13.11 -8.70
N ILE A 298 16.30 12.22 -7.76
CA ILE A 298 17.27 11.40 -7.02
C ILE A 298 16.97 9.93 -7.27
N ILE A 299 17.97 9.21 -7.73
CA ILE A 299 17.95 7.76 -7.88
C ILE A 299 18.49 7.15 -6.59
N VAL A 300 17.73 6.23 -5.98
CA VAL A 300 18.16 5.54 -4.76
C VAL A 300 18.50 4.10 -5.09
N ALA A 301 19.78 3.76 -4.98
CA ALA A 301 20.30 2.42 -5.18
C ALA A 301 20.75 1.79 -3.84
N THR A 302 20.69 0.47 -3.75
CA THR A 302 21.13 -0.26 -2.56
C THR A 302 22.18 -1.29 -2.94
N TYR A 303 23.32 -1.27 -2.27
CA TYR A 303 24.33 -2.31 -2.39
C TYR A 303 24.21 -3.28 -1.22
N SER A 304 23.88 -4.54 -1.49
CA SER A 304 23.68 -5.57 -0.45
C SER A 304 24.92 -6.45 -0.31
N TYR A 305 25.59 -6.37 0.84
CA TYR A 305 26.70 -7.23 1.20
C TYR A 305 26.19 -8.42 2.03
N HIS A 306 26.34 -9.62 1.52
CA HIS A 306 25.92 -10.83 2.21
C HIS A 306 26.98 -11.28 3.22
N LEU A 307 26.58 -11.42 4.49
CA LEU A 307 27.45 -11.96 5.52
C LEU A 307 27.67 -13.45 5.24
N LYS A 308 28.95 -13.85 5.18
CA LYS A 308 29.33 -15.25 5.11
C LYS A 308 29.24 -15.85 6.51
N LYS A 309 28.92 -17.15 6.60
CA LYS A 309 28.96 -17.91 7.88
C LYS A 309 30.32 -17.83 8.51
#